data_4f8483548618e41eb5c43b829a66d0fd
#
_entry.id   4f8483548618e41eb5c43b829a66d0fd
#
_cell.length_a   1.000
_cell.length_b   1.000
_cell.length_c   1.000
_cell.angle_alpha   90.00
_cell.angle_beta   90.00
_cell.angle_gamma   90.00
#
_symmetry.space_group_name_H-M   'P 1'
#
loop_
_entity.id
_entity.type
_entity.pdbx_description
1 polymer ?
#
loop_
_entity_poly.entity_id
_entity_poly.type
_entity_poly.pdbx_seq_one_letter_code
_entity_poly.pdbx_strand_id
1 'polypeptide(L)'
;MPELSVVIVAADNEQRAVLQVLVDGTSVARAVHTHASFPIAANDPLVRRIQATKADVVLVDIPADNAILALRAIELLHQELPSMALFAIGSISQPQVIVGAMRAGAREFIERPTTTTDLLEAFVRLTAAQRKVNREGTSGKVFIVVNAKGGSGATTVAVNLALALQSAHGNTALVDLAPLGHTQLHMNLKPLFNVTDAIRNLHRLDSSLLESFMTRHHDGLQLLAGPNVPVAVEPSTAEFARLFDMLMGQFRYVVVDASTRIDPITRLVCNMSQTVLMVVNADVASLWSAARVQQYLGESGGGREKVNLVLNRFRKIAGFSESDAEAAAGVKLLWKIPNQYFAVSTAIDRGVPVLAQNHTEIARSFTGLAARLTENDLEVKRKAWSLFKTV
;
A
#
# COMPACT_ATOMS: atom_id res chain seq x y z
N MET A 1 -18.25 -4.25 -1.81
CA MET A 1 -17.33 -4.67 -0.72
C MET A 1 -17.72 -6.07 -0.33
N PRO A 2 -16.82 -7.01 0.02
CA PRO A 2 -17.24 -8.24 0.66
C PRO A 2 -17.98 -7.87 1.95
N GLU A 3 -19.17 -8.45 2.15
CA GLU A 3 -20.01 -8.26 3.31
C GLU A 3 -19.34 -8.96 4.51
N LEU A 4 -19.11 -8.22 5.61
CA LEU A 4 -18.52 -8.79 6.82
C LEU A 4 -19.51 -9.74 7.49
N SER A 5 -19.04 -10.91 7.89
CA SER A 5 -19.81 -11.88 8.68
C SER A 5 -19.66 -11.57 10.17
N VAL A 6 -20.78 -11.40 10.87
CA VAL A 6 -20.82 -11.00 12.28
C VAL A 6 -21.53 -12.06 13.12
N VAL A 7 -20.89 -12.47 14.21
CA VAL A 7 -21.54 -13.26 15.28
C VAL A 7 -21.90 -12.33 16.43
N ILE A 8 -23.11 -12.39 16.93
CA ILE A 8 -23.58 -11.56 18.04
C ILE A 8 -23.70 -12.44 19.29
N VAL A 9 -23.07 -12.02 20.38
CA VAL A 9 -23.16 -12.63 21.71
C VAL A 9 -23.80 -11.63 22.66
N ALA A 10 -25.07 -11.83 23.01
CA ALA A 10 -25.84 -10.96 23.87
C ALA A 10 -26.80 -11.80 24.74
N ALA A 11 -26.72 -11.65 26.06
CA ALA A 11 -27.56 -12.40 26.99
C ALA A 11 -29.04 -11.98 26.87
N ASP A 12 -29.29 -10.71 26.72
CA ASP A 12 -30.63 -10.15 26.58
C ASP A 12 -31.19 -10.44 25.17
N ASN A 13 -32.44 -10.94 25.12
CA ASN A 13 -33.09 -11.38 23.89
C ASN A 13 -33.53 -10.18 23.01
N GLU A 14 -33.99 -9.11 23.64
CA GLU A 14 -34.39 -7.91 22.94
C GLU A 14 -33.19 -7.18 22.34
N GLN A 15 -32.13 -7.00 23.13
CA GLN A 15 -30.88 -6.42 22.68
C GLN A 15 -30.26 -7.23 21.53
N ARG A 16 -30.29 -8.55 21.60
CA ARG A 16 -29.78 -9.43 20.55
C ARG A 16 -30.53 -9.21 19.22
N ALA A 17 -31.85 -9.09 19.28
CA ALA A 17 -32.68 -8.82 18.09
C ALA A 17 -32.41 -7.41 17.53
N VAL A 18 -32.30 -6.41 18.39
CA VAL A 18 -31.96 -5.04 17.98
C VAL A 18 -30.59 -4.99 17.31
N LEU A 19 -29.56 -5.61 17.91
CA LEU A 19 -28.22 -5.63 17.32
C LEU A 19 -28.18 -6.34 15.96
N GLN A 20 -28.95 -7.42 15.80
CA GLN A 20 -29.06 -8.08 14.50
C GLN A 20 -29.62 -7.14 13.42
N VAL A 21 -30.70 -6.43 13.71
CA VAL A 21 -31.29 -5.46 12.77
C VAL A 21 -30.31 -4.33 12.46
N LEU A 22 -29.60 -3.82 13.47
CA LEU A 22 -28.62 -2.74 13.27
C LEU A 22 -27.43 -3.20 12.43
N VAL A 23 -26.89 -4.40 12.64
CA VAL A 23 -25.79 -4.97 11.85
C VAL A 23 -26.22 -5.15 10.38
N ASP A 24 -27.36 -5.80 10.15
CA ASP A 24 -27.88 -6.04 8.80
C ASP A 24 -28.24 -4.73 8.09
N GLY A 25 -28.67 -3.71 8.85
CA GLY A 25 -28.96 -2.36 8.35
C GLY A 25 -27.75 -1.57 7.85
N THR A 26 -26.50 -1.98 8.20
CA THR A 26 -25.30 -1.29 7.72
C THR A 26 -24.99 -1.53 6.24
N SER A 27 -25.58 -2.54 5.62
CA SER A 27 -25.31 -2.97 4.22
C SER A 27 -23.86 -3.32 3.91
N VAL A 28 -22.98 -3.35 4.90
CA VAL A 28 -21.54 -3.75 4.78
C VAL A 28 -21.22 -4.96 5.64
N ALA A 29 -22.15 -5.36 6.53
CA ALA A 29 -22.02 -6.50 7.42
C ALA A 29 -23.34 -7.26 7.54
N ARG A 30 -23.26 -8.54 7.86
CA ARG A 30 -24.42 -9.41 8.06
C ARG A 30 -24.26 -10.23 9.31
N ALA A 31 -25.31 -10.32 10.13
CA ALA A 31 -25.37 -11.21 11.27
C ALA A 31 -25.57 -12.65 10.81
N VAL A 32 -24.55 -13.49 10.97
CA VAL A 32 -24.60 -14.90 10.54
C VAL A 32 -25.08 -15.84 11.65
N HIS A 33 -24.77 -15.50 12.91
CA HIS A 33 -25.24 -16.24 14.09
C HIS A 33 -25.42 -15.31 15.29
N THR A 34 -26.34 -15.72 16.19
CA THR A 34 -26.57 -15.03 17.47
C THR A 34 -26.55 -16.04 18.62
N HIS A 35 -25.99 -15.66 19.76
CA HIS A 35 -25.87 -16.50 20.95
C HIS A 35 -26.37 -15.76 22.20
N ALA A 36 -27.09 -16.48 23.06
CA ALA A 36 -27.71 -15.95 24.28
C ALA A 36 -26.83 -16.09 25.54
N SER A 37 -25.70 -16.75 25.45
CA SER A 37 -24.82 -17.02 26.60
C SER A 37 -23.38 -16.66 26.27
N PHE A 38 -22.63 -16.31 27.31
CA PHE A 38 -21.19 -16.07 27.21
C PHE A 38 -20.43 -17.37 27.39
N PRO A 39 -19.36 -17.64 26.61
CA PRO A 39 -18.48 -18.76 26.84
C PRO A 39 -17.73 -18.60 28.16
N ILE A 40 -17.56 -19.66 28.93
CA ILE A 40 -16.95 -19.63 30.27
C ILE A 40 -15.62 -20.38 30.34
N ALA A 41 -15.30 -21.22 29.36
CA ALA A 41 -14.05 -21.99 29.29
C ALA A 41 -13.63 -22.24 27.84
N ALA A 42 -12.35 -22.53 27.59
CA ALA A 42 -11.79 -22.78 26.26
C ALA A 42 -12.45 -23.97 25.54
N ASN A 43 -12.88 -24.99 26.29
CA ASN A 43 -13.57 -26.15 25.75
C ASN A 43 -15.10 -25.98 25.62
N ASP A 44 -15.63 -24.80 25.87
CA ASP A 44 -17.05 -24.48 25.73
C ASP A 44 -17.52 -24.78 24.30
N PRO A 45 -18.62 -25.56 24.11
CA PRO A 45 -19.17 -25.78 22.79
C PRO A 45 -19.48 -24.52 22.00
N LEU A 46 -19.72 -23.40 22.67
CA LEU A 46 -19.98 -22.09 22.05
C LEU A 46 -18.75 -21.59 21.32
N VAL A 47 -17.54 -21.70 21.88
CA VAL A 47 -16.28 -21.30 21.23
C VAL A 47 -16.12 -22.05 19.90
N ARG A 48 -16.35 -23.37 19.89
CA ARG A 48 -16.27 -24.18 18.66
C ARG A 48 -17.32 -23.79 17.63
N ARG A 49 -18.54 -23.45 18.07
CA ARG A 49 -19.60 -23.00 17.18
C ARG A 49 -19.24 -21.66 16.53
N ILE A 50 -18.73 -20.71 17.31
CA ILE A 50 -18.26 -19.42 16.79
C ILE A 50 -17.10 -19.64 15.82
N GLN A 51 -16.13 -20.46 16.16
CA GLN A 51 -15.00 -20.80 15.28
C GLN A 51 -15.45 -21.40 13.94
N ALA A 52 -16.46 -22.28 13.96
CA ALA A 52 -16.98 -22.92 12.74
C ALA A 52 -17.64 -21.92 11.77
N THR A 53 -18.12 -20.78 12.25
CA THR A 53 -18.70 -19.73 11.37
C THR A 53 -17.67 -19.04 10.52
N LYS A 54 -16.39 -19.03 10.93
CA LYS A 54 -15.31 -18.24 10.32
C LYS A 54 -15.69 -16.76 10.16
N ALA A 55 -16.45 -16.23 11.13
CA ALA A 55 -16.90 -14.85 11.08
C ALA A 55 -15.73 -13.88 11.17
N ASP A 56 -15.92 -12.71 10.57
CA ASP A 56 -14.91 -11.62 10.60
C ASP A 56 -14.94 -10.90 11.94
N VAL A 57 -16.13 -10.79 12.57
CA VAL A 57 -16.37 -10.05 13.80
C VAL A 57 -17.19 -10.87 14.78
N VAL A 58 -16.83 -10.83 16.05
CA VAL A 58 -17.70 -11.21 17.16
C VAL A 58 -18.07 -9.97 17.94
N LEU A 59 -19.35 -9.63 17.95
CA LEU A 59 -19.93 -8.49 18.64
C LEU A 59 -20.45 -8.95 20.01
N VAL A 60 -19.83 -8.49 21.08
CA VAL A 60 -20.17 -8.89 22.46
C VAL A 60 -20.89 -7.75 23.16
N ASP A 61 -22.14 -7.97 23.54
CA ASP A 61 -22.92 -7.03 24.34
C ASP A 61 -22.56 -7.18 25.83
N ILE A 62 -22.18 -6.06 26.47
CA ILE A 62 -21.82 -6.03 27.88
C ILE A 62 -23.03 -5.52 28.70
N PRO A 63 -23.73 -6.39 29.42
CA PRO A 63 -24.85 -5.96 30.26
C PRO A 63 -24.35 -5.14 31.45
N ALA A 64 -25.13 -4.13 31.85
CA ALA A 64 -24.75 -3.22 32.93
C ALA A 64 -24.66 -3.89 34.32
N ASP A 65 -25.44 -4.93 34.53
CA ASP A 65 -25.55 -5.68 35.77
C ASP A 65 -24.55 -6.83 35.90
N ASN A 66 -23.97 -7.29 34.79
CA ASN A 66 -23.04 -8.44 34.76
C ASN A 66 -21.87 -8.27 33.77
N ALA A 67 -21.17 -7.16 33.85
CA ALA A 67 -20.05 -6.85 32.98
C ALA A 67 -18.89 -7.87 33.11
N ILE A 68 -18.70 -8.45 34.30
CA ILE A 68 -17.56 -9.36 34.56
C ILE A 68 -17.60 -10.61 33.66
N LEU A 69 -18.76 -11.22 33.45
CA LEU A 69 -18.88 -12.40 32.59
C LEU A 69 -18.62 -12.06 31.12
N ALA A 70 -19.12 -10.92 30.66
CA ALA A 70 -18.88 -10.48 29.30
C ALA A 70 -17.40 -10.14 29.05
N LEU A 71 -16.72 -9.50 30.00
CA LEU A 71 -15.29 -9.20 29.90
C LEU A 71 -14.43 -10.49 29.87
N ARG A 72 -14.76 -11.47 30.71
CA ARG A 72 -14.09 -12.79 30.66
C ARG A 72 -14.34 -13.52 29.34
N ALA A 73 -15.54 -13.42 28.79
CA ALA A 73 -15.86 -13.99 27.50
C ALA A 73 -15.06 -13.34 26.37
N ILE A 74 -14.88 -12.01 26.40
CA ILE A 74 -14.03 -11.29 25.43
C ILE A 74 -12.59 -11.78 25.53
N GLU A 75 -12.02 -11.89 26.74
CA GLU A 75 -10.66 -12.38 26.95
C GLU A 75 -10.48 -13.81 26.42
N LEU A 76 -11.43 -14.70 26.73
CA LEU A 76 -11.43 -16.08 26.27
C LEU A 76 -11.51 -16.15 24.74
N LEU A 77 -12.45 -15.42 24.13
CA LEU A 77 -12.61 -15.40 22.68
C LEU A 77 -11.38 -14.80 21.99
N HIS A 78 -10.72 -13.81 22.60
CA HIS A 78 -9.49 -13.25 22.08
C HIS A 78 -8.35 -14.27 22.04
N GLN A 79 -8.23 -15.10 23.07
CA GLN A 79 -7.20 -16.14 23.16
C GLN A 79 -7.47 -17.30 22.19
N GLU A 80 -8.71 -17.75 22.11
CA GLU A 80 -9.08 -18.94 21.34
C GLU A 80 -9.33 -18.66 19.85
N LEU A 81 -9.73 -17.42 19.49
CA LEU A 81 -10.11 -17.01 18.14
C LEU A 81 -9.35 -15.76 17.68
N PRO A 82 -8.01 -15.79 17.64
CA PRO A 82 -7.19 -14.59 17.36
C PRO A 82 -7.38 -14.00 15.96
N SER A 83 -7.97 -14.75 15.04
CA SER A 83 -8.28 -14.27 13.68
C SER A 83 -9.55 -13.43 13.57
N MET A 84 -10.43 -13.48 14.59
CA MET A 84 -11.69 -12.75 14.61
C MET A 84 -11.53 -11.42 15.35
N ALA A 85 -12.13 -10.35 14.81
CA ALA A 85 -12.14 -9.06 15.51
C ALA A 85 -13.23 -9.08 16.58
N LEU A 86 -12.89 -8.69 17.82
CA LEU A 86 -13.85 -8.59 18.92
C LEU A 86 -14.30 -7.14 19.07
N PHE A 87 -15.60 -6.88 18.98
CA PHE A 87 -16.22 -5.61 19.27
C PHE A 87 -17.05 -5.72 20.54
N ALA A 88 -16.91 -4.76 21.43
CA ALA A 88 -17.69 -4.68 22.66
C ALA A 88 -18.74 -3.57 22.56
N ILE A 89 -19.96 -3.84 23.01
CA ILE A 89 -21.00 -2.82 23.14
C ILE A 89 -21.33 -2.66 24.62
N GLY A 90 -21.34 -1.42 25.12
CA GLY A 90 -21.62 -1.17 26.53
C GLY A 90 -21.91 0.30 26.82
N SER A 91 -22.10 0.63 28.10
CA SER A 91 -22.36 2.00 28.54
C SER A 91 -21.05 2.75 28.84
N ILE A 92 -20.93 3.97 28.35
CA ILE A 92 -19.84 4.93 28.68
C ILE A 92 -19.87 5.39 30.14
N SER A 93 -21.01 5.30 30.80
CA SER A 93 -21.13 5.70 32.22
C SER A 93 -20.21 4.90 33.17
N GLN A 94 -19.61 3.80 32.68
CA GLN A 94 -18.68 2.96 33.43
C GLN A 94 -17.31 2.89 32.74
N PRO A 95 -16.40 3.88 32.93
CA PRO A 95 -15.10 3.90 32.27
C PRO A 95 -14.24 2.65 32.52
N GLN A 96 -14.44 2.00 33.67
CA GLN A 96 -13.73 0.76 34.03
C GLN A 96 -14.11 -0.40 33.11
N VAL A 97 -15.34 -0.45 32.60
CA VAL A 97 -15.81 -1.47 31.67
C VAL A 97 -15.17 -1.27 30.30
N ILE A 98 -15.04 -0.02 29.83
CA ILE A 98 -14.34 0.30 28.57
C ILE A 98 -12.88 -0.18 28.65
N VAL A 99 -12.16 0.24 29.70
CA VAL A 99 -10.76 -0.16 29.89
C VAL A 99 -10.64 -1.68 30.04
N GLY A 100 -11.58 -2.31 30.74
CA GLY A 100 -11.67 -3.77 30.89
C GLY A 100 -11.85 -4.49 29.58
N ALA A 101 -12.77 -4.03 28.72
CA ALA A 101 -13.02 -4.60 27.41
C ALA A 101 -11.80 -4.50 26.47
N MET A 102 -11.15 -3.34 26.45
CA MET A 102 -9.93 -3.13 25.65
C MET A 102 -8.77 -4.01 26.13
N ARG A 103 -8.57 -4.14 27.44
CA ARG A 103 -7.55 -5.02 28.03
C ARG A 103 -7.87 -6.51 27.80
N ALA A 104 -9.13 -6.88 27.75
CA ALA A 104 -9.59 -8.24 27.45
C ALA A 104 -9.40 -8.59 25.96
N GLY A 105 -9.02 -7.64 25.09
CA GLY A 105 -8.75 -7.89 23.69
C GLY A 105 -9.84 -7.40 22.74
N ALA A 106 -10.82 -6.62 23.23
CA ALA A 106 -11.76 -5.94 22.31
C ALA A 106 -10.98 -4.94 21.47
N ARG A 107 -11.22 -4.97 20.17
CA ARG A 107 -10.60 -4.07 19.19
C ARG A 107 -11.33 -2.72 19.10
N GLU A 108 -12.62 -2.74 19.37
CA GLU A 108 -13.48 -1.56 19.33
C GLU A 108 -14.47 -1.61 20.48
N PHE A 109 -14.77 -0.46 21.08
CA PHE A 109 -15.85 -0.31 22.05
C PHE A 109 -16.88 0.66 21.49
N ILE A 110 -18.14 0.22 21.41
CA ILE A 110 -19.25 0.97 20.83
C ILE A 110 -20.20 1.35 21.96
N GLU A 111 -20.56 2.62 22.02
CA GLU A 111 -21.46 3.14 23.06
C GLU A 111 -22.89 2.68 22.87
N ARG A 112 -23.59 2.48 23.98
CA ARG A 112 -25.04 2.27 24.00
C ARG A 112 -25.77 3.58 24.40
N PRO A 113 -26.84 3.99 23.71
CA PRO A 113 -27.57 3.26 22.65
C PRO A 113 -26.82 3.28 21.32
N THR A 114 -26.61 2.10 20.74
CA THR A 114 -25.88 1.91 19.49
C THR A 114 -26.78 2.21 18.29
N THR A 115 -26.26 2.88 17.28
CA THR A 115 -26.95 3.14 16.02
C THR A 115 -26.33 2.35 14.85
N THR A 116 -27.04 2.26 13.73
CA THR A 116 -26.51 1.68 12.49
C THR A 116 -25.27 2.44 12.01
N THR A 117 -25.20 3.75 12.24
CA THR A 117 -24.07 4.59 11.85
C THR A 117 -22.82 4.24 12.65
N ASP A 118 -22.93 4.04 13.97
CA ASP A 118 -21.81 3.70 14.84
C ASP A 118 -21.19 2.35 14.43
N LEU A 119 -22.05 1.35 14.15
CA LEU A 119 -21.61 0.04 13.66
C LEU A 119 -20.97 0.15 12.27
N LEU A 120 -21.55 0.92 11.36
CA LEU A 120 -20.99 1.15 10.04
C LEU A 120 -19.57 1.75 10.12
N GLU A 121 -19.40 2.78 10.94
CA GLU A 121 -18.07 3.38 11.15
C GLU A 121 -17.06 2.39 11.73
N ALA A 122 -17.47 1.58 12.73
CA ALA A 122 -16.61 0.56 13.31
C ALA A 122 -16.20 -0.52 12.29
N PHE A 123 -17.13 -0.99 11.45
CA PHE A 123 -16.86 -1.94 10.38
C PHE A 123 -15.97 -1.35 9.27
N VAL A 124 -16.15 -0.08 8.93
CA VAL A 124 -15.29 0.62 7.97
C VAL A 124 -13.86 0.74 8.53
N ARG A 125 -13.70 1.09 9.83
CA ARG A 125 -12.37 1.12 10.49
C ARG A 125 -11.72 -0.26 10.50
N LEU A 126 -12.48 -1.33 10.77
CA LEU A 126 -11.98 -2.70 10.75
C LEU A 126 -11.48 -3.09 9.36
N THR A 127 -12.30 -2.90 8.33
CA THR A 127 -11.93 -3.24 6.96
C THR A 127 -10.73 -2.44 6.47
N ALA A 128 -10.62 -1.16 6.83
CA ALA A 128 -9.46 -0.33 6.52
C ALA A 128 -8.18 -0.86 7.21
N ALA A 129 -8.30 -1.29 8.46
CA ALA A 129 -7.17 -1.85 9.21
C ALA A 129 -6.80 -3.28 8.75
N GLN A 130 -7.77 -4.14 8.41
CA GLN A 130 -7.53 -5.46 7.82
C GLN A 130 -6.87 -5.34 6.44
N ARG A 131 -7.28 -4.36 5.63
CA ARG A 131 -6.60 -4.02 4.38
C ARG A 131 -5.16 -3.60 4.61
N LYS A 132 -4.87 -2.88 5.70
CA LYS A 132 -3.51 -2.49 6.07
C LYS A 132 -2.66 -3.71 6.49
N VAL A 133 -3.20 -4.63 7.28
CA VAL A 133 -2.52 -5.87 7.72
C VAL A 133 -2.36 -6.88 6.56
N ASN A 134 -3.38 -7.07 5.72
CA ASN A 134 -3.27 -7.90 4.52
C ASN A 134 -2.32 -7.28 3.47
N ARG A 135 -2.14 -5.96 3.48
CA ARG A 135 -1.14 -5.27 2.68
C ARG A 135 0.30 -5.60 3.07
N GLU A 136 0.58 -5.89 4.34
CA GLU A 136 1.93 -6.27 4.80
C GLU A 136 2.35 -7.68 4.35
N GLY A 137 1.40 -8.56 3.95
CA GLY A 137 1.67 -9.94 3.52
C GLY A 137 1.49 -10.24 2.02
N THR A 138 0.60 -9.53 1.30
CA THR A 138 0.24 -9.84 -0.10
C THR A 138 0.08 -8.63 -1.02
N SER A 139 0.13 -7.39 -0.50
CA SER A 139 0.01 -6.19 -1.32
C SER A 139 1.28 -5.93 -2.13
N GLY A 140 1.10 -5.54 -3.38
CA GLY A 140 2.19 -5.13 -4.25
C GLY A 140 3.00 -3.98 -3.65
N LYS A 141 4.29 -3.95 -3.95
CA LYS A 141 5.21 -2.92 -3.46
C LYS A 141 5.31 -1.77 -4.45
N VAL A 142 5.15 -0.56 -3.94
CA VAL A 142 5.29 0.67 -4.74
C VAL A 142 6.69 1.24 -4.57
N PHE A 143 7.36 1.50 -5.70
CA PHE A 143 8.61 2.26 -5.79
C PHE A 143 8.35 3.52 -6.60
N ILE A 144 8.39 4.67 -5.97
CA ILE A 144 8.21 5.95 -6.66
C ILE A 144 9.56 6.58 -6.99
N VAL A 145 9.69 7.03 -8.23
CA VAL A 145 10.86 7.74 -8.74
C VAL A 145 10.52 9.20 -8.91
N VAL A 146 11.19 10.05 -8.16
CA VAL A 146 11.05 11.51 -8.22
C VAL A 146 12.36 12.15 -8.65
N ASN A 147 12.30 13.32 -9.26
CA ASN A 147 13.49 14.11 -9.51
C ASN A 147 13.55 15.33 -8.58
N ALA A 148 14.75 15.69 -8.17
CA ALA A 148 14.96 16.93 -7.45
C ALA A 148 15.03 18.13 -8.40
N LYS A 149 15.40 17.90 -9.66
CA LYS A 149 15.56 18.91 -10.71
C LYS A 149 15.20 18.31 -12.07
N GLY A 150 14.55 19.07 -12.93
CA GLY A 150 14.26 18.66 -14.31
C GLY A 150 15.52 18.19 -15.04
N GLY A 151 15.39 17.12 -15.82
CA GLY A 151 16.49 16.57 -16.61
C GLY A 151 17.47 15.67 -15.83
N SER A 152 17.24 15.35 -14.55
CA SER A 152 18.07 14.42 -13.79
C SER A 152 18.00 12.98 -14.26
N GLY A 153 17.00 12.62 -15.09
CA GLY A 153 16.85 11.29 -15.69
C GLY A 153 15.92 10.34 -14.92
N ALA A 154 15.00 10.85 -14.10
CA ALA A 154 14.07 10.06 -13.31
C ALA A 154 13.22 9.12 -14.18
N THR A 155 12.66 9.58 -15.29
CA THR A 155 11.90 8.73 -16.24
C THR A 155 12.74 7.56 -16.77
N THR A 156 14.02 7.83 -17.13
CA THR A 156 14.94 6.75 -17.56
C THR A 156 15.16 5.73 -16.46
N VAL A 157 15.29 6.20 -15.21
CA VAL A 157 15.43 5.31 -14.04
C VAL A 157 14.15 4.52 -13.82
N ALA A 158 12.98 5.13 -13.84
CA ALA A 158 11.69 4.47 -13.64
C ALA A 158 11.44 3.37 -14.67
N VAL A 159 11.61 3.66 -15.96
CA VAL A 159 11.41 2.68 -17.04
C VAL A 159 12.35 1.49 -16.91
N ASN A 160 13.65 1.72 -16.73
CA ASN A 160 14.62 0.61 -16.68
C ASN A 160 14.54 -0.17 -15.35
N LEU A 161 14.18 0.48 -14.23
CA LEU A 161 13.88 -0.23 -12.98
C LEU A 161 12.63 -1.13 -13.12
N ALA A 162 11.55 -0.62 -13.73
CA ALA A 162 10.34 -1.40 -13.94
C ALA A 162 10.60 -2.65 -14.80
N LEU A 163 11.37 -2.49 -15.87
CA LEU A 163 11.78 -3.60 -16.73
C LEU A 163 12.70 -4.59 -16.03
N ALA A 164 13.63 -4.10 -15.17
CA ALA A 164 14.50 -4.97 -14.38
C ALA A 164 13.70 -5.81 -13.37
N LEU A 165 12.70 -5.19 -12.70
CA LEU A 165 11.80 -5.89 -11.79
C LEU A 165 10.91 -6.89 -12.54
N GLN A 166 10.37 -6.51 -13.71
CA GLN A 166 9.59 -7.40 -14.56
C GLN A 166 10.41 -8.62 -14.98
N SER A 167 11.64 -8.41 -15.43
CA SER A 167 12.54 -9.50 -15.85
C SER A 167 12.89 -10.44 -14.70
N ALA A 168 13.13 -9.91 -13.50
CA ALA A 168 13.56 -10.70 -12.34
C ALA A 168 12.39 -11.41 -11.62
N HIS A 169 11.22 -10.80 -11.59
CA HIS A 169 10.12 -11.22 -10.71
C HIS A 169 8.77 -11.38 -11.42
N GLY A 170 8.59 -10.83 -12.62
CA GLY A 170 7.31 -10.78 -13.32
C GLY A 170 6.30 -9.84 -12.63
N ASN A 171 5.10 -9.78 -13.17
CA ASN A 171 3.92 -9.08 -12.61
C ASN A 171 4.21 -7.66 -12.10
N THR A 172 4.81 -6.83 -12.98
CA THR A 172 5.21 -5.45 -12.68
C THR A 172 4.40 -4.45 -13.50
N ALA A 173 3.95 -3.38 -12.88
CA ALA A 173 3.36 -2.20 -13.52
C ALA A 173 4.31 -1.01 -13.48
N LEU A 174 4.31 -0.22 -14.55
CA LEU A 174 4.88 1.13 -14.60
C LEU A 174 3.73 2.13 -14.74
N VAL A 175 3.69 3.12 -13.86
CA VAL A 175 2.68 4.18 -13.87
C VAL A 175 3.37 5.52 -14.12
N ASP A 176 2.94 6.23 -15.15
CA ASP A 176 3.46 7.56 -15.46
C ASP A 176 2.52 8.64 -14.90
N LEU A 177 2.97 9.34 -13.87
CA LEU A 177 2.25 10.46 -13.26
C LEU A 177 2.73 11.82 -13.72
N ALA A 178 3.69 11.90 -14.65
CA ALA A 178 4.12 13.18 -15.19
C ALA A 178 2.92 13.90 -15.86
N PRO A 179 2.80 15.24 -15.70
CA PRO A 179 1.72 16.01 -16.31
C PRO A 179 1.63 15.89 -17.84
N LEU A 180 2.76 15.59 -18.47
CA LEU A 180 2.89 15.13 -19.85
C LEU A 180 3.69 13.83 -19.83
N GLY A 181 3.05 12.72 -20.14
CA GLY A 181 3.68 11.40 -20.07
C GLY A 181 4.76 11.20 -21.14
N HIS A 182 5.90 10.66 -20.74
CA HIS A 182 7.03 10.39 -21.63
C HIS A 182 7.53 8.93 -21.57
N THR A 183 7.04 8.12 -20.62
CA THR A 183 7.50 6.73 -20.43
C THR A 183 7.27 5.87 -21.68
N GLN A 184 6.16 6.10 -22.40
CA GLN A 184 5.85 5.37 -23.64
C GLN A 184 6.91 5.58 -24.73
N LEU A 185 7.56 6.75 -24.78
CA LEU A 185 8.61 7.04 -25.77
C LEU A 185 9.85 6.17 -25.53
N HIS A 186 10.22 5.93 -24.27
CA HIS A 186 11.35 5.08 -23.90
C HIS A 186 11.18 3.61 -24.29
N MET A 187 9.96 3.17 -24.57
CA MET A 187 9.60 1.78 -24.86
C MET A 187 8.94 1.59 -26.24
N ASN A 188 8.86 2.67 -27.03
CA ASN A 188 8.17 2.70 -28.34
C ASN A 188 6.75 2.14 -28.26
N LEU A 189 6.01 2.50 -27.20
CA LEU A 189 4.62 2.10 -27.01
C LEU A 189 3.66 3.18 -27.50
N LYS A 190 2.46 2.78 -27.91
CA LYS A 190 1.37 3.66 -28.34
C LYS A 190 0.13 3.41 -27.49
N PRO A 191 0.06 3.91 -26.26
CA PRO A 191 -1.07 3.74 -25.36
C PRO A 191 -2.35 4.34 -25.97
N LEU A 192 -3.45 3.58 -25.88
CA LEU A 192 -4.79 4.07 -26.22
C LEU A 192 -5.43 4.84 -25.08
N PHE A 193 -5.07 4.48 -23.86
CA PHE A 193 -5.60 5.05 -22.62
C PHE A 193 -4.46 5.49 -21.71
N ASN A 194 -4.79 6.33 -20.74
CA ASN A 194 -3.84 6.89 -19.79
C ASN A 194 -4.41 6.87 -18.34
N VAL A 195 -3.62 7.31 -17.39
CA VAL A 195 -4.00 7.34 -15.96
C VAL A 195 -5.28 8.14 -15.70
N THR A 196 -5.53 9.21 -16.45
CA THR A 196 -6.75 10.03 -16.30
C THR A 196 -7.98 9.27 -16.75
N ASP A 197 -7.86 8.45 -17.80
CA ASP A 197 -8.96 7.62 -18.28
C ASP A 197 -9.31 6.53 -17.26
N ALA A 198 -8.32 5.90 -16.64
CA ALA A 198 -8.54 4.96 -15.55
C ALA A 198 -9.26 5.61 -14.36
N ILE A 199 -8.82 6.82 -13.95
CA ILE A 199 -9.43 7.55 -12.83
C ILE A 199 -10.87 7.97 -13.15
N ARG A 200 -11.17 8.46 -14.33
CA ARG A 200 -12.55 8.80 -14.74
C ARG A 200 -13.51 7.62 -14.68
N ASN A 201 -12.98 6.41 -14.78
CA ASN A 201 -13.76 5.16 -14.74
C ASN A 201 -13.70 4.43 -13.40
N LEU A 202 -13.14 5.03 -12.34
CA LEU A 202 -12.98 4.42 -11.01
C LEU A 202 -14.27 3.84 -10.42
N HIS A 203 -15.44 4.41 -10.72
CA HIS A 203 -16.72 3.95 -10.22
C HIS A 203 -17.09 2.53 -10.69
N ARG A 204 -16.56 2.09 -11.82
CA ARG A 204 -16.77 0.76 -12.41
C ARG A 204 -15.46 -0.03 -12.63
N LEU A 205 -14.32 0.51 -12.15
CA LEU A 205 -13.02 -0.08 -12.38
C LEU A 205 -12.87 -1.37 -11.55
N ASP A 206 -12.67 -2.48 -12.23
CA ASP A 206 -12.24 -3.77 -11.69
C ASP A 206 -10.88 -4.16 -12.28
N SER A 207 -10.36 -5.33 -11.91
CA SER A 207 -9.04 -5.80 -12.37
C SER A 207 -8.97 -5.97 -13.89
N SER A 208 -10.03 -6.44 -14.52
CA SER A 208 -10.09 -6.65 -15.97
C SER A 208 -10.14 -5.33 -16.74
N LEU A 209 -10.95 -4.38 -16.25
CA LEU A 209 -11.05 -3.06 -16.85
C LEU A 209 -9.74 -2.28 -16.65
N LEU A 210 -9.10 -2.37 -15.45
CA LEU A 210 -7.79 -1.77 -15.21
C LEU A 210 -6.74 -2.29 -16.21
N GLU A 211 -6.70 -3.61 -16.47
CA GLU A 211 -5.80 -4.19 -17.45
C GLU A 211 -6.06 -3.66 -18.86
N SER A 212 -7.32 -3.39 -19.24
CA SER A 212 -7.67 -2.81 -20.54
C SER A 212 -7.19 -1.37 -20.72
N PHE A 213 -6.97 -0.61 -19.65
CA PHE A 213 -6.37 0.72 -19.69
C PHE A 213 -4.84 0.70 -19.79
N MET A 214 -4.22 -0.47 -19.55
CA MET A 214 -2.77 -0.60 -19.59
C MET A 214 -2.29 -1.04 -20.97
N THR A 215 -1.08 -0.64 -21.31
CA THR A 215 -0.41 -1.07 -22.54
C THR A 215 0.72 -2.03 -22.19
N ARG A 216 0.68 -3.23 -22.78
CA ARG A 216 1.66 -4.27 -22.51
C ARG A 216 2.90 -4.11 -23.37
N HIS A 217 4.08 -4.08 -22.75
CA HIS A 217 5.37 -4.20 -23.44
C HIS A 217 5.66 -5.67 -23.79
N HIS A 218 6.48 -5.91 -24.80
CA HIS A 218 6.82 -7.28 -25.25
C HIS A 218 7.46 -8.13 -24.14
N ASP A 219 8.19 -7.53 -23.18
CA ASP A 219 8.77 -8.21 -22.02
C ASP A 219 7.75 -8.51 -20.91
N GLY A 220 6.48 -8.17 -21.12
CA GLY A 220 5.40 -8.43 -20.18
C GLY A 220 5.13 -7.31 -19.18
N LEU A 221 5.95 -6.24 -19.13
CA LEU A 221 5.67 -5.06 -18.32
C LEU A 221 4.36 -4.40 -18.73
N GLN A 222 3.54 -4.01 -17.77
CA GLN A 222 2.29 -3.29 -17.99
C GLN A 222 2.49 -1.79 -17.75
N LEU A 223 2.20 -0.94 -18.74
CA LEU A 223 2.29 0.51 -18.64
C LEU A 223 0.90 1.14 -18.48
N LEU A 224 0.66 1.84 -17.39
CA LEU A 224 -0.38 2.85 -17.28
C LEU A 224 0.22 4.21 -17.63
N ALA A 225 -0.01 4.65 -18.87
CA ALA A 225 0.64 5.83 -19.42
C ALA A 225 0.17 7.13 -18.78
N GLY A 226 1.02 8.15 -18.80
CA GLY A 226 0.63 9.52 -18.48
C GLY A 226 -0.19 10.17 -19.59
N PRO A 227 -0.82 11.33 -19.31
CA PRO A 227 -1.62 12.04 -20.29
C PRO A 227 -0.76 12.60 -21.43
N ASN A 228 -1.29 12.57 -22.65
CA ASN A 228 -0.64 13.11 -23.84
C ASN A 228 -0.86 14.63 -24.00
N VAL A 229 -1.84 15.17 -23.26
CA VAL A 229 -2.19 16.59 -23.23
C VAL A 229 -2.38 17.03 -21.78
N PRO A 230 -2.14 18.29 -21.44
CA PRO A 230 -2.39 18.80 -20.11
C PRO A 230 -3.85 18.57 -19.68
N VAL A 231 -4.05 18.14 -18.46
CA VAL A 231 -5.38 17.85 -17.90
C VAL A 231 -5.95 19.15 -17.33
N ALA A 232 -7.16 19.53 -17.77
CA ALA A 232 -7.79 20.78 -17.33
C ALA A 232 -8.24 20.75 -15.86
N VAL A 233 -8.62 19.56 -15.38
CA VAL A 233 -9.03 19.35 -13.98
C VAL A 233 -8.25 18.16 -13.43
N GLU A 234 -7.41 18.43 -12.45
CA GLU A 234 -6.64 17.38 -11.78
C GLU A 234 -7.56 16.50 -10.92
N PRO A 235 -7.41 15.17 -11.00
CA PRO A 235 -8.10 14.26 -10.11
C PRO A 235 -7.70 14.46 -8.64
N SER A 236 -8.60 14.13 -7.72
CA SER A 236 -8.36 14.25 -6.29
C SER A 236 -7.36 13.21 -5.77
N THR A 237 -6.73 13.49 -4.61
CA THR A 237 -5.86 12.53 -3.92
C THR A 237 -6.61 11.24 -3.54
N ALA A 238 -7.92 11.32 -3.23
CA ALA A 238 -8.74 10.15 -2.92
C ALA A 238 -8.92 9.23 -4.13
N GLU A 239 -9.10 9.78 -5.32
CA GLU A 239 -9.19 9.00 -6.57
C GLU A 239 -7.87 8.31 -6.88
N PHE A 240 -6.74 9.00 -6.73
CA PHE A 240 -5.42 8.36 -6.86
C PHE A 240 -5.21 7.27 -5.82
N ALA A 241 -5.59 7.47 -4.56
CA ALA A 241 -5.47 6.44 -3.53
C ALA A 241 -6.22 5.16 -3.92
N ARG A 242 -7.45 5.27 -4.44
CA ARG A 242 -8.23 4.11 -4.92
C ARG A 242 -7.57 3.41 -6.10
N LEU A 243 -7.05 4.16 -7.07
CA LEU A 243 -6.33 3.59 -8.21
C LEU A 243 -5.09 2.81 -7.74
N PHE A 244 -4.29 3.39 -6.84
CA PHE A 244 -3.11 2.71 -6.29
C PHE A 244 -3.45 1.49 -5.45
N ASP A 245 -4.57 1.51 -4.71
CA ASP A 245 -5.06 0.31 -4.01
C ASP A 245 -5.34 -0.85 -4.97
N MET A 246 -5.94 -0.56 -6.13
CA MET A 246 -6.21 -1.57 -7.15
C MET A 246 -4.91 -2.06 -7.81
N LEU A 247 -4.00 -1.16 -8.16
CA LEU A 247 -2.69 -1.51 -8.72
C LEU A 247 -1.90 -2.41 -7.76
N MET A 248 -1.83 -2.07 -6.47
CA MET A 248 -1.18 -2.88 -5.45
C MET A 248 -1.87 -4.24 -5.22
N GLY A 249 -3.17 -4.33 -5.47
CA GLY A 249 -3.90 -5.60 -5.42
C GLY A 249 -3.63 -6.52 -6.61
N GLN A 250 -3.25 -5.96 -7.76
CA GLN A 250 -3.07 -6.71 -9.01
C GLN A 250 -1.60 -7.00 -9.35
N PHE A 251 -0.69 -6.07 -9.02
CA PHE A 251 0.73 -6.17 -9.37
C PHE A 251 1.60 -6.41 -8.14
N ARG A 252 2.62 -7.25 -8.31
CA ARG A 252 3.62 -7.48 -7.26
C ARG A 252 4.51 -6.26 -7.04
N TYR A 253 4.87 -5.57 -8.12
CA TYR A 253 5.63 -4.33 -8.08
C TYR A 253 4.95 -3.26 -8.92
N VAL A 254 4.87 -2.06 -8.38
CA VAL A 254 4.38 -0.87 -9.07
C VAL A 254 5.49 0.18 -9.03
N VAL A 255 6.08 0.45 -10.17
CA VAL A 255 7.05 1.56 -10.31
C VAL A 255 6.29 2.79 -10.79
N VAL A 256 6.53 3.92 -10.15
CA VAL A 256 5.83 5.17 -10.46
C VAL A 256 6.84 6.20 -10.93
N ASP A 257 6.69 6.69 -12.14
CA ASP A 257 7.39 7.88 -12.61
C ASP A 257 6.60 9.14 -12.21
N ALA A 258 7.08 9.83 -11.18
CA ALA A 258 6.55 11.12 -10.76
C ALA A 258 7.53 12.27 -11.09
N SER A 259 8.31 12.10 -12.15
CA SER A 259 9.23 13.13 -12.62
C SER A 259 8.48 14.44 -12.94
N THR A 260 9.09 15.55 -12.58
CA THR A 260 8.53 16.91 -12.74
C THR A 260 7.28 17.24 -11.92
N ARG A 261 6.78 16.31 -11.11
CA ARG A 261 5.59 16.49 -10.30
C ARG A 261 5.96 16.61 -8.81
N ILE A 262 5.74 17.78 -8.20
CA ILE A 262 5.93 18.06 -6.78
C ILE A 262 4.63 18.67 -6.24
N ASP A 263 3.69 17.80 -5.89
CA ASP A 263 2.33 18.18 -5.51
C ASP A 263 1.72 17.22 -4.47
N PRO A 264 0.48 17.43 -4.01
CA PRO A 264 -0.18 16.54 -3.05
C PRO A 264 -0.32 15.09 -3.54
N ILE A 265 -0.43 14.84 -4.86
CA ILE A 265 -0.53 13.48 -5.43
C ILE A 265 0.80 12.75 -5.27
N THR A 266 1.91 13.40 -5.61
CA THR A 266 3.25 12.85 -5.38
C THR A 266 3.46 12.53 -3.90
N ARG A 267 3.07 13.43 -2.99
CA ARG A 267 3.17 13.20 -1.55
C ARG A 267 2.33 11.99 -1.09
N LEU A 268 1.10 11.85 -1.59
CA LEU A 268 0.26 10.69 -1.33
C LEU A 268 0.95 9.39 -1.75
N VAL A 269 1.47 9.32 -2.98
CA VAL A 269 2.11 8.11 -3.51
C VAL A 269 3.41 7.82 -2.77
N CYS A 270 4.20 8.83 -2.38
CA CYS A 270 5.36 8.65 -1.50
C CYS A 270 4.99 8.01 -0.17
N ASN A 271 3.88 8.44 0.46
CA ASN A 271 3.40 7.86 1.71
C ASN A 271 2.96 6.39 1.55
N MET A 272 2.37 6.05 0.40
CA MET A 272 1.96 4.67 0.07
C MET A 272 3.13 3.79 -0.38
N SER A 273 4.26 4.38 -0.78
CA SER A 273 5.40 3.65 -1.34
C SER A 273 6.22 2.91 -0.27
N GLN A 274 6.88 1.83 -0.70
CA GLN A 274 7.92 1.14 0.07
C GLN A 274 9.21 1.97 0.10
N THR A 275 9.57 2.59 -1.02
CA THR A 275 10.79 3.38 -1.17
C THR A 275 10.56 4.52 -2.16
N VAL A 276 11.07 5.68 -1.83
CA VAL A 276 11.13 6.86 -2.70
C VAL A 276 12.55 6.99 -3.24
N LEU A 277 12.71 6.91 -4.54
CA LEU A 277 13.98 7.06 -5.25
C LEU A 277 14.10 8.48 -5.77
N MET A 278 14.87 9.31 -5.08
CA MET A 278 15.13 10.70 -5.48
C MET A 278 16.34 10.76 -6.41
N VAL A 279 16.09 10.97 -7.69
CA VAL A 279 17.12 10.99 -8.73
C VAL A 279 17.75 12.37 -8.84
N VAL A 280 19.08 12.43 -8.68
CA VAL A 280 19.89 13.63 -8.74
C VAL A 280 21.15 13.42 -9.58
N ASN A 281 21.74 14.49 -10.06
CA ASN A 281 23.09 14.51 -10.61
C ASN A 281 24.08 14.96 -9.51
N ALA A 282 25.36 14.64 -9.67
CA ALA A 282 26.42 15.05 -8.76
C ALA A 282 26.80 16.54 -9.01
N ASP A 283 25.83 17.43 -8.84
CA ASP A 283 26.02 18.89 -8.92
C ASP A 283 25.29 19.60 -7.76
N VAL A 284 25.82 20.76 -7.37
CA VAL A 284 25.31 21.54 -6.22
C VAL A 284 23.83 21.88 -6.35
N ALA A 285 23.37 22.27 -7.54
CA ALA A 285 21.97 22.66 -7.74
C ALA A 285 21.01 21.49 -7.59
N SER A 286 21.39 20.28 -8.06
CA SER A 286 20.61 19.07 -7.90
C SER A 286 20.51 18.65 -6.44
N LEU A 287 21.62 18.67 -5.69
CA LEU A 287 21.64 18.30 -4.26
C LEU A 287 20.88 19.32 -3.41
N TRP A 288 21.04 20.60 -3.66
CA TRP A 288 20.29 21.66 -2.98
C TRP A 288 18.77 21.52 -3.21
N SER A 289 18.37 21.22 -4.45
CA SER A 289 16.96 20.96 -4.77
C SER A 289 16.46 19.69 -4.07
N ALA A 290 17.28 18.64 -3.96
CA ALA A 290 16.94 17.41 -3.26
C ALA A 290 16.59 17.65 -1.79
N ALA A 291 17.36 18.48 -1.09
CA ALA A 291 17.07 18.83 0.31
C ALA A 291 15.69 19.49 0.47
N ARG A 292 15.27 20.33 -0.49
CA ARG A 292 13.95 20.99 -0.46
C ARG A 292 12.81 20.06 -0.78
N VAL A 293 12.99 19.20 -1.80
CA VAL A 293 12.00 18.17 -2.14
C VAL A 293 11.82 17.21 -0.97
N GLN A 294 12.91 16.79 -0.32
CA GLN A 294 12.89 15.95 0.85
C GLN A 294 12.13 16.60 2.02
N GLN A 295 12.34 17.89 2.27
CA GLN A 295 11.60 18.66 3.26
C GLN A 295 10.09 18.64 2.97
N TYR A 296 9.70 18.97 1.74
CA TYR A 296 8.30 18.95 1.29
C TYR A 296 7.64 17.59 1.47
N LEU A 297 8.33 16.51 1.11
CA LEU A 297 7.79 15.13 1.27
C LEU A 297 7.69 14.72 2.74
N GLY A 298 8.55 15.26 3.61
CA GLY A 298 8.58 14.95 5.05
C GLY A 298 7.55 15.68 5.91
N GLU A 299 6.93 16.76 5.42
CA GLU A 299 5.98 17.59 6.19
C GLU A 299 4.72 16.84 6.66
N SER A 300 4.38 15.73 6.04
CA SER A 300 3.19 14.91 6.39
C SER A 300 3.47 13.73 7.33
N GLY A 301 4.65 13.68 7.95
CA GLY A 301 4.95 12.78 9.06
C GLY A 301 5.26 11.31 8.73
N GLY A 302 5.31 10.87 7.46
CA GLY A 302 5.45 9.44 7.16
C GLY A 302 6.40 9.06 6.01
N GLY A 303 6.99 10.01 5.31
CA GLY A 303 7.73 9.72 4.07
C GLY A 303 9.25 9.89 4.13
N ARG A 304 9.77 10.59 5.15
CA ARG A 304 11.18 11.01 5.18
C ARG A 304 12.18 9.87 5.18
N GLU A 305 11.92 8.84 5.97
CA GLU A 305 12.79 7.65 6.11
C GLU A 305 12.79 6.75 4.86
N LYS A 306 11.78 6.88 4.01
CA LYS A 306 11.65 6.11 2.77
C LYS A 306 12.38 6.74 1.60
N VAL A 307 12.80 8.01 1.73
CA VAL A 307 13.51 8.74 0.67
C VAL A 307 14.96 8.30 0.61
N ASN A 308 15.39 7.87 -0.55
CA ASN A 308 16.74 7.44 -0.84
C ASN A 308 17.28 8.14 -2.07
N LEU A 309 18.55 8.55 -2.02
CA LEU A 309 19.22 9.24 -3.10
C LEU A 309 19.71 8.25 -4.15
N VAL A 310 19.47 8.56 -5.43
CA VAL A 310 20.05 7.88 -6.58
C VAL A 310 20.87 8.88 -7.37
N LEU A 311 22.21 8.75 -7.30
CA LEU A 311 23.12 9.56 -8.11
C LEU A 311 23.13 9.03 -9.54
N ASN A 312 22.50 9.78 -10.45
CA ASN A 312 22.48 9.45 -11.88
C ASN A 312 23.64 10.12 -12.61
N ARG A 313 24.03 9.57 -13.76
CA ARG A 313 25.16 10.05 -14.58
C ARG A 313 26.45 10.18 -13.75
N PHE A 314 26.63 9.25 -12.82
CA PHE A 314 27.74 9.31 -11.89
C PHE A 314 29.08 9.13 -12.62
N ARG A 315 30.01 10.01 -12.32
CA ARG A 315 31.44 9.93 -12.66
C ARG A 315 32.22 10.19 -11.37
N LYS A 316 33.38 9.59 -11.24
CA LYS A 316 34.28 9.94 -10.14
C LYS A 316 34.77 11.39 -10.35
N ILE A 317 34.43 12.26 -9.42
CA ILE A 317 34.78 13.68 -9.44
C ILE A 317 35.76 13.93 -8.30
N ALA A 318 36.92 14.54 -8.59
CA ALA A 318 37.89 14.90 -7.57
C ALA A 318 37.27 15.91 -6.58
N GLY A 319 37.44 15.67 -5.29
CA GLY A 319 36.89 16.54 -4.26
C GLY A 319 35.39 16.39 -3.99
N PHE A 320 34.72 15.39 -4.57
CA PHE A 320 33.31 15.06 -4.29
C PHE A 320 33.22 13.64 -3.74
N SER A 321 32.68 13.50 -2.54
CA SER A 321 32.43 12.21 -1.88
C SER A 321 30.93 11.90 -1.78
N GLU A 322 30.61 10.62 -1.54
CA GLU A 322 29.22 10.18 -1.30
C GLU A 322 28.65 10.82 -0.02
N SER A 323 29.50 10.96 1.01
CA SER A 323 29.12 11.65 2.25
C SER A 323 28.79 13.12 2.05
N ASP A 324 29.45 13.82 1.13
CA ASP A 324 29.11 15.20 0.79
C ASP A 324 27.74 15.29 0.10
N ALA A 325 27.43 14.33 -0.78
CA ALA A 325 26.12 14.26 -1.41
C ALA A 325 25.01 13.97 -0.40
N GLU A 326 25.23 13.02 0.51
CA GLU A 326 24.28 12.71 1.60
C GLU A 326 24.07 13.90 2.52
N ALA A 327 25.15 14.57 2.93
CA ALA A 327 25.07 15.74 3.82
C ALA A 327 24.34 16.91 3.15
N ALA A 328 24.63 17.18 1.88
CA ALA A 328 24.01 18.28 1.13
C ALA A 328 22.51 18.03 0.84
N ALA A 329 22.12 16.78 0.55
CA ALA A 329 20.74 16.41 0.26
C ALA A 329 19.92 16.09 1.53
N GLY A 330 20.57 15.79 2.66
CA GLY A 330 19.93 15.31 3.89
C GLY A 330 19.29 13.92 3.75
N VAL A 331 19.75 13.12 2.77
CA VAL A 331 19.17 11.84 2.35
C VAL A 331 20.27 10.81 2.12
N LYS A 332 20.06 9.57 2.54
CA LYS A 332 21.03 8.47 2.34
C LYS A 332 21.15 8.06 0.87
N LEU A 333 22.37 7.81 0.44
CA LEU A 333 22.69 7.32 -0.89
C LEU A 333 22.38 5.80 -0.97
N LEU A 334 21.44 5.44 -1.83
CA LEU A 334 21.10 4.05 -2.10
C LEU A 334 21.90 3.48 -3.26
N TRP A 335 22.03 4.26 -4.35
CA TRP A 335 22.58 3.74 -5.60
C TRP A 335 23.28 4.80 -6.45
N LYS A 336 24.22 4.34 -7.28
CA LYS A 336 24.92 5.16 -8.29
C LYS A 336 24.72 4.53 -9.67
N ILE A 337 24.22 5.31 -10.62
CA ILE A 337 24.04 4.90 -12.01
C ILE A 337 25.17 5.51 -12.84
N PRO A 338 25.99 4.71 -13.54
CA PRO A 338 27.12 5.21 -14.29
C PRO A 338 26.71 6.13 -15.44
N ASN A 339 27.58 7.08 -15.78
CA ASN A 339 27.33 7.97 -16.90
C ASN A 339 27.68 7.30 -18.22
N GLN A 340 26.70 6.82 -18.93
CA GLN A 340 26.80 6.29 -20.29
C GLN A 340 25.86 7.07 -21.23
N TYR A 341 26.07 8.36 -21.35
CA TYR A 341 25.16 9.27 -22.06
C TYR A 341 24.79 8.79 -23.46
N PHE A 342 25.77 8.40 -24.29
CA PHE A 342 25.51 7.97 -25.67
C PHE A 342 24.66 6.69 -25.75
N ALA A 343 24.91 5.72 -24.86
CA ALA A 343 24.10 4.51 -24.81
C ALA A 343 22.64 4.82 -24.45
N VAL A 344 22.44 5.71 -23.46
CA VAL A 344 21.11 6.12 -23.01
C VAL A 344 20.38 6.96 -24.05
N SER A 345 21.02 8.00 -24.64
CA SER A 345 20.38 8.82 -25.65
C SER A 345 19.98 8.01 -26.89
N THR A 346 20.89 7.16 -27.41
CA THR A 346 20.57 6.27 -28.52
C THR A 346 19.42 5.30 -28.20
N ALA A 347 19.36 4.80 -26.97
CA ALA A 347 18.28 3.92 -26.53
C ALA A 347 16.93 4.66 -26.54
N ILE A 348 16.89 5.88 -25.98
CA ILE A 348 15.69 6.73 -25.97
C ILE A 348 15.25 7.09 -27.40
N ASP A 349 16.18 7.53 -28.27
CA ASP A 349 15.90 7.90 -29.66
C ASP A 349 15.29 6.75 -30.47
N ARG A 350 15.68 5.52 -30.14
CA ARG A 350 15.15 4.30 -30.77
C ARG A 350 13.91 3.73 -30.07
N GLY A 351 13.52 4.27 -28.94
CA GLY A 351 12.44 3.70 -28.09
C GLY A 351 12.76 2.27 -27.59
N VAL A 352 14.05 1.97 -27.40
CA VAL A 352 14.50 0.66 -26.89
C VAL A 352 15.17 0.87 -25.55
N PRO A 353 14.61 0.35 -24.43
CA PRO A 353 15.18 0.53 -23.11
C PRO A 353 16.64 0.07 -23.01
N VAL A 354 17.43 0.78 -22.20
CA VAL A 354 18.87 0.45 -22.02
C VAL A 354 19.07 -0.95 -21.49
N LEU A 355 18.13 -1.46 -20.71
CA LEU A 355 18.15 -2.81 -20.15
C LEU A 355 18.18 -3.90 -21.25
N ALA A 356 17.61 -3.64 -22.43
CA ALA A 356 17.69 -4.57 -23.56
C ALA A 356 19.13 -4.79 -24.06
N GLN A 357 20.06 -3.92 -23.68
CA GLN A 357 21.49 -4.04 -24.00
C GLN A 357 22.22 -4.77 -22.85
N ASN A 358 21.93 -6.03 -22.63
CA ASN A 358 22.29 -6.85 -21.45
C ASN A 358 23.75 -6.83 -21.01
N HIS A 359 24.68 -6.40 -21.86
CA HIS A 359 26.13 -6.44 -21.57
C HIS A 359 26.71 -5.08 -21.14
N THR A 360 25.91 -4.02 -21.12
CA THR A 360 26.39 -2.70 -20.74
C THR A 360 26.47 -2.53 -19.21
N GLU A 361 27.41 -1.70 -18.76
CA GLU A 361 27.55 -1.40 -17.32
C GLU A 361 26.25 -0.78 -16.76
N ILE A 362 25.58 0.08 -17.53
CA ILE A 362 24.36 0.73 -17.10
C ILE A 362 23.16 -0.26 -17.01
N ALA A 363 23.07 -1.24 -17.90
CA ALA A 363 22.05 -2.29 -17.81
C ALA A 363 22.26 -3.13 -16.54
N ARG A 364 23.51 -3.53 -16.25
CA ARG A 364 23.86 -4.20 -14.99
C ARG A 364 23.56 -3.36 -13.76
N SER A 365 23.75 -2.03 -13.84
CA SER A 365 23.43 -1.12 -12.75
C SER A 365 21.92 -1.12 -12.43
N PHE A 366 21.04 -1.12 -13.43
CA PHE A 366 19.59 -1.21 -13.21
C PHE A 366 19.16 -2.57 -12.63
N THR A 367 19.74 -3.66 -13.12
CA THR A 367 19.51 -5.00 -12.55
C THR A 367 19.95 -5.06 -11.08
N GLY A 368 21.09 -4.46 -10.75
CA GLY A 368 21.59 -4.36 -9.38
C GLY A 368 20.68 -3.50 -8.48
N LEU A 369 20.17 -2.37 -8.98
CA LEU A 369 19.21 -1.55 -8.24
C LEU A 369 17.92 -2.32 -7.94
N ALA A 370 17.37 -3.04 -8.92
CA ALA A 370 16.19 -3.87 -8.71
C ALA A 370 16.44 -4.96 -7.65
N ALA A 371 17.59 -5.65 -7.71
CA ALA A 371 17.98 -6.64 -6.71
C ALA A 371 18.08 -6.02 -5.31
N ARG A 372 18.72 -4.86 -5.17
CA ARG A 372 18.87 -4.13 -3.91
C ARG A 372 17.51 -3.77 -3.28
N LEU A 373 16.54 -3.34 -4.07
CA LEU A 373 15.20 -2.98 -3.61
C LEU A 373 14.38 -4.20 -3.19
N THR A 374 14.71 -5.39 -3.66
CA THR A 374 13.96 -6.64 -3.41
C THR A 374 14.70 -7.65 -2.53
N GLU A 375 15.88 -7.32 -1.98
CA GLU A 375 16.68 -8.20 -1.09
C GLU A 375 15.86 -8.76 0.07
N ASN A 376 15.08 -7.93 0.74
CA ASN A 376 14.23 -8.36 1.86
C ASN A 376 13.15 -9.38 1.45
N ASP A 377 12.73 -9.40 0.17
CA ASP A 377 11.73 -10.36 -0.33
C ASP A 377 12.29 -11.77 -0.45
N LEU A 378 13.58 -11.88 -0.69
CA LEU A 378 14.29 -13.16 -0.76
C LEU A 378 14.55 -13.73 0.64
N GLU A 379 14.82 -12.89 1.63
CA GLU A 379 14.99 -13.33 3.03
C GLU A 379 13.69 -13.84 3.64
N VAL A 380 12.57 -13.18 3.38
CA VAL A 380 11.24 -13.62 3.84
C VAL A 380 10.89 -14.98 3.21
N LYS A 381 11.13 -15.16 1.90
CA LYS A 381 10.93 -16.46 1.25
C LYS A 381 11.85 -17.55 1.79
N ARG A 382 13.12 -17.26 2.09
CA ARG A 382 14.06 -18.22 2.68
C ARG A 382 13.64 -18.64 4.09
N LYS A 383 13.19 -17.69 4.94
CA LYS A 383 12.66 -17.97 6.28
C LYS A 383 11.36 -18.78 6.22
N ALA A 384 10.43 -18.45 5.34
CA ALA A 384 9.20 -19.23 5.14
C ALA A 384 9.52 -20.66 4.68
N TRP A 385 10.46 -20.84 3.74
CA TRP A 385 10.85 -22.16 3.23
C TRP A 385 11.61 -23.01 4.26
N SER A 386 12.38 -22.39 5.16
CA SER A 386 13.05 -23.10 6.25
C SER A 386 12.08 -23.62 7.31
N LEU A 387 10.99 -22.92 7.56
CA LEU A 387 9.92 -23.35 8.48
C LEU A 387 9.11 -24.56 7.95
N PHE A 388 8.99 -24.71 6.63
CA PHE A 388 8.35 -25.87 6.00
C PHE A 388 9.24 -27.11 5.86
N LYS A 389 10.57 -27.00 6.12
CA LYS A 389 11.49 -28.15 6.09
C LYS A 389 11.74 -28.81 7.45
N THR A 390 11.11 -28.32 8.50
CA THR A 390 11.30 -28.83 9.88
C THR A 390 10.02 -29.49 10.44
N VAL A 391 9.16 -30.02 9.57
CA VAL A 391 8.05 -30.91 9.94
C VAL A 391 8.22 -32.23 9.22
#